data_3ac4bdbe31a8a397ccbb4f257f5fe7f5
#
_entry.id   3ac4bdbe31a8a397ccbb4f257f5fe7f5
#
_cell.length_a   1.000
_cell.length_b   1.000
_cell.length_c   1.000
_cell.angle_alpha   90.00
_cell.angle_beta   90.00
_cell.angle_gamma   90.00
#
_symmetry.space_group_name_H-M   'P 1'
#
loop_
_entity.id
_entity.type
_entity.pdbx_description
1 polymer ?
#
loop_
_entity_poly.entity_id
_entity_poly.type
_entity_poly.pdbx_seq_one_letter_code
_entity_poly.pdbx_strand_id
1 'polypeptide(L)'
;MRKILGVVLLGLAAVAAVGATFLPFSELLIHLAPGQPQTAYVTSGWSTHFGGAKDEHGPLFGIPIVAMAAVVLVGVRWRKVAFAGAAGLAGVTGMLFVYLLNAISFHQEGNIAIDPALEAGFGNGIWVLISAVVLAFGAVVVHPDD
;
A
#
# COMPACT_ATOMS: atom_id res chain seq x y z
N MET A 1 -0.61 -17.23 -26.41
CA MET A 1 0.35 -16.38 -25.70
C MET A 1 -0.31 -15.31 -24.84
N ARG A 2 -1.27 -14.50 -25.34
CA ARG A 2 -1.93 -13.42 -24.56
C ARG A 2 -2.61 -13.91 -23.28
N LYS A 3 -3.34 -15.05 -23.32
CA LYS A 3 -3.99 -15.62 -22.12
C LYS A 3 -3.00 -15.94 -21.01
N ILE A 4 -1.88 -16.58 -21.35
CA ILE A 4 -0.86 -16.95 -20.36
C ILE A 4 -0.25 -15.68 -19.74
N LEU A 5 0.05 -14.68 -20.56
CA LEU A 5 0.60 -13.41 -20.09
C LEU A 5 -0.38 -12.70 -19.13
N GLY A 6 -1.68 -12.64 -19.47
CA GLY A 6 -2.70 -12.06 -18.59
C GLY A 6 -2.79 -12.78 -17.25
N VAL A 7 -2.80 -14.13 -17.24
CA VAL A 7 -2.81 -14.93 -16.00
C VAL A 7 -1.56 -14.68 -15.15
N VAL A 8 -0.39 -14.64 -15.76
CA VAL A 8 0.88 -14.38 -15.05
C VAL A 8 0.87 -12.98 -14.44
N LEU A 9 0.43 -11.97 -15.19
CA LEU A 9 0.35 -10.59 -14.67
C LEU A 9 -0.64 -10.45 -13.52
N LEU A 10 -1.82 -11.10 -13.58
CA LEU A 10 -2.78 -11.12 -12.47
C LEU A 10 -2.20 -11.81 -11.24
N GLY A 11 -1.51 -12.95 -11.43
CA GLY A 11 -0.83 -13.65 -10.35
C GLY A 11 0.25 -12.78 -9.68
N LEU A 12 1.10 -12.15 -10.49
CA LEU A 12 2.13 -11.23 -9.98
C LEU A 12 1.54 -10.02 -9.26
N ALA A 13 0.46 -9.44 -9.81
CA ALA A 13 -0.24 -8.33 -9.17
C ALA A 13 -0.79 -8.71 -7.80
N ALA A 14 -1.43 -9.89 -7.68
CA ALA A 14 -1.97 -10.35 -6.43
C ALA A 14 -0.88 -10.65 -5.39
N VAL A 15 0.21 -11.32 -5.80
CA VAL A 15 1.35 -11.60 -4.92
C VAL A 15 2.02 -10.31 -4.46
N ALA A 16 2.22 -9.34 -5.37
CA ALA A 16 2.79 -8.04 -5.03
C ALA A 16 1.88 -7.26 -4.07
N ALA A 17 0.55 -7.26 -4.29
CA ALA A 17 -0.40 -6.59 -3.42
C ALA A 17 -0.41 -7.19 -2.00
N VAL A 18 -0.44 -8.52 -1.88
CA VAL A 18 -0.36 -9.21 -0.58
C VAL A 18 1.00 -8.95 0.08
N GLY A 19 2.10 -9.09 -0.67
CA GLY A 19 3.45 -8.83 -0.17
C GLY A 19 3.62 -7.40 0.34
N ALA A 20 3.04 -6.42 -0.35
CA ALA A 20 3.07 -5.02 0.07
C ALA A 20 2.47 -4.79 1.46
N THR A 21 1.48 -5.60 1.89
CA THR A 21 0.86 -5.43 3.22
C THR A 21 1.82 -5.71 4.39
N PHE A 22 2.89 -6.44 4.15
CA PHE A 22 3.93 -6.74 5.16
C PHE A 22 5.10 -5.77 5.13
N LEU A 23 5.15 -4.90 4.11
CA LEU A 23 6.16 -3.86 3.99
C LEU A 23 5.68 -2.56 4.63
N PRO A 24 6.61 -1.67 5.03
CA PRO A 24 6.24 -0.36 5.53
C PRO A 24 5.57 0.48 4.43
N PHE A 25 4.40 1.03 4.73
CA PHE A 25 3.74 2.03 3.88
C PHE A 25 4.22 3.44 4.19
N SER A 26 4.49 3.72 5.46
CA SER A 26 5.17 4.94 5.89
C SER A 26 6.10 4.64 7.06
N GLU A 27 7.12 5.46 7.16
CA GLU A 27 8.12 5.40 8.23
C GLU A 27 8.24 6.78 8.86
N LEU A 28 8.20 6.83 10.19
CA LEU A 28 8.49 8.01 10.98
C LEU A 28 9.79 7.77 11.76
N LEU A 29 10.84 8.48 11.39
CA LEU A 29 12.13 8.43 12.05
C LEU A 29 12.25 9.57 13.08
N ILE A 30 12.61 9.24 14.30
CA ILE A 30 12.84 10.20 15.37
C ILE A 30 14.33 10.22 15.69
N HIS A 31 14.98 11.35 15.48
CA HIS A 31 16.39 11.59 15.86
C HIS A 31 16.44 12.22 17.25
N LEU A 32 16.55 11.43 18.29
CA LEU A 32 16.52 11.92 19.69
C LEU A 32 17.80 12.66 20.11
N ALA A 33 18.95 12.38 19.53
CA ALA A 33 20.22 13.12 19.65
C ALA A 33 21.30 12.47 18.76
N PRO A 34 22.42 13.13 18.46
CA PRO A 34 23.54 12.51 17.77
C PRO A 34 24.05 11.27 18.53
N GLY A 35 23.92 10.08 17.91
CA GLY A 35 24.39 8.80 18.46
C GLY A 35 23.39 8.04 19.34
N GLN A 36 22.14 8.51 19.49
CA GLN A 36 21.07 7.76 20.15
C GLN A 36 20.29 6.89 19.14
N PRO A 37 19.74 5.72 19.59
CA PRO A 37 18.97 4.87 18.70
C PRO A 37 17.74 5.61 18.17
N GLN A 38 17.56 5.54 16.86
CA GLN A 38 16.40 6.07 16.17
C GLN A 38 15.19 5.17 16.48
N THR A 39 14.11 5.76 16.96
CA THR A 39 12.85 5.03 17.12
C THR A 39 12.04 5.24 15.85
N ALA A 40 11.88 4.17 15.07
CA ALA A 40 11.06 4.18 13.88
C ALA A 40 9.63 3.70 14.21
N TYR A 41 8.64 4.53 13.89
CA TYR A 41 7.24 4.09 13.86
C TYR A 41 6.90 3.71 12.42
N VAL A 42 6.40 2.50 12.22
CA VAL A 42 6.12 1.94 10.91
C VAL A 42 4.63 1.66 10.78
N THR A 43 4.00 2.25 9.76
CA THR A 43 2.66 1.87 9.34
C THR A 43 2.75 0.83 8.23
N SER A 44 2.08 -0.30 8.42
CA SER A 44 1.96 -1.38 7.44
C SER A 44 0.49 -1.73 7.20
N GLY A 45 0.21 -2.75 6.41
CA GLY A 45 -1.17 -3.23 6.22
C GLY A 45 -1.84 -3.75 7.51
N TRP A 46 -1.05 -4.14 8.50
CA TRP A 46 -1.51 -4.80 9.73
C TRP A 46 -1.28 -3.99 11.00
N SER A 47 -0.66 -2.85 10.89
CA SER A 47 -0.35 -1.98 12.03
C SER A 47 -0.34 -0.53 11.57
N THR A 48 -1.14 0.30 12.21
CA THR A 48 -1.18 1.74 11.97
C THR A 48 -0.61 2.48 13.17
N HIS A 49 0.19 3.50 12.88
CA HIS A 49 0.76 4.40 13.88
C HIS A 49 0.39 5.83 13.49
N PHE A 50 -0.16 6.55 14.43
CA PHE A 50 -0.52 7.95 14.27
C PHE A 50 0.00 8.74 15.48
N GLY A 51 0.66 9.87 15.24
CA GLY A 51 1.17 10.72 16.32
C GLY A 51 2.24 10.08 17.20
N GLY A 52 3.03 9.10 16.70
CA GLY A 52 4.08 8.44 17.45
C GLY A 52 3.57 7.37 18.43
N ALA A 53 2.29 7.03 18.40
CA ALA A 53 1.70 5.94 19.16
C ALA A 53 1.09 4.89 18.22
N LYS A 54 1.07 3.64 18.66
CA LYS A 54 0.33 2.59 17.95
C LYS A 54 -1.16 2.91 18.07
N ASP A 55 -1.82 3.05 16.94
CA ASP A 55 -3.27 3.22 16.89
C ASP A 55 -3.93 1.82 16.90
N GLU A 56 -4.38 1.40 18.08
CA GLU A 56 -5.06 0.11 18.25
C GLU A 56 -6.42 0.05 17.53
N HIS A 57 -7.00 1.20 17.20
CA HIS A 57 -8.28 1.35 16.51
C HIS A 57 -8.11 1.85 15.08
N GLY A 58 -6.87 1.98 14.61
CA GLY A 58 -6.57 2.45 13.27
C GLY A 58 -7.01 1.48 12.18
N PRO A 59 -7.21 1.97 10.95
CA PRO A 59 -7.68 1.15 9.85
C PRO A 59 -6.65 0.10 9.46
N LEU A 60 -7.07 -1.17 9.42
CA LEU A 60 -6.24 -2.29 8.94
C LEU A 60 -6.33 -2.37 7.42
N PHE A 61 -5.47 -1.65 6.72
CA PHE A 61 -5.45 -1.61 5.25
C PHE A 61 -5.11 -2.95 4.59
N GLY A 62 -4.45 -3.86 5.32
CA GLY A 62 -4.16 -5.21 4.82
C GLY A 62 -5.41 -5.99 4.44
N ILE A 63 -6.51 -5.86 5.19
CA ILE A 63 -7.75 -6.59 4.93
C ILE A 63 -8.34 -6.25 3.55
N PRO A 64 -8.66 -4.96 3.22
CA PRO A 64 -9.21 -4.63 1.92
C PRO A 64 -8.21 -4.87 0.78
N ILE A 65 -6.91 -4.70 0.99
CA ILE A 65 -5.89 -5.00 -0.04
C ILE A 65 -5.91 -6.50 -0.37
N VAL A 66 -5.89 -7.39 0.63
CA VAL A 66 -5.93 -8.84 0.43
C VAL A 66 -7.24 -9.27 -0.22
N ALA A 67 -8.37 -8.68 0.19
CA ALA A 67 -9.67 -8.95 -0.42
C ALA A 67 -9.67 -8.58 -1.92
N MET A 68 -9.14 -7.41 -2.29
CA MET A 68 -9.07 -7.00 -3.70
C MET A 68 -8.05 -7.83 -4.49
N ALA A 69 -6.94 -8.25 -3.89
CA ALA A 69 -6.00 -9.18 -4.50
C ALA A 69 -6.66 -10.55 -4.81
N ALA A 70 -7.53 -11.03 -3.93
CA ALA A 70 -8.31 -12.25 -4.19
C ALA A 70 -9.29 -12.05 -5.37
N VAL A 71 -9.96 -10.88 -5.47
CA VAL A 71 -10.83 -10.56 -6.61
C VAL A 71 -10.01 -10.50 -7.92
N VAL A 72 -8.80 -9.94 -7.89
CA VAL A 72 -7.87 -9.93 -9.03
C VAL A 72 -7.56 -11.36 -9.49
N LEU A 73 -7.30 -12.29 -8.56
CA LEU A 73 -7.05 -13.71 -8.88
C LEU A 73 -8.27 -14.41 -9.48
N VAL A 74 -9.48 -14.17 -8.95
CA VAL A 74 -10.72 -14.69 -9.54
C VAL A 74 -10.92 -14.15 -10.96
N GLY A 75 -10.43 -12.95 -11.22
CA GLY A 75 -10.43 -12.29 -12.52
C GLY A 75 -9.66 -13.03 -13.62
N VAL A 76 -8.84 -14.04 -13.29
CA VAL A 76 -8.19 -14.92 -14.29
C VAL A 76 -9.20 -15.56 -15.24
N ARG A 77 -10.42 -15.82 -14.75
CA ARG A 77 -11.48 -16.45 -15.53
C ARG A 77 -12.35 -15.45 -16.31
N TRP A 78 -12.56 -14.26 -15.76
CA TRP A 78 -13.47 -13.26 -16.31
C TRP A 78 -12.84 -11.87 -16.34
N ARG A 79 -12.70 -11.29 -17.52
CA ARG A 79 -12.13 -9.95 -17.72
C ARG A 79 -12.83 -8.86 -16.90
N LYS A 80 -14.17 -8.91 -16.79
CA LYS A 80 -14.94 -7.94 -15.99
C LYS A 80 -14.58 -8.01 -14.51
N VAL A 81 -14.34 -9.21 -13.98
CA VAL A 81 -13.92 -9.41 -12.58
C VAL A 81 -12.48 -8.94 -12.39
N ALA A 82 -11.58 -9.22 -13.36
CA ALA A 82 -10.22 -8.69 -13.34
C ALA A 82 -10.21 -7.15 -13.29
N PHE A 83 -11.04 -6.50 -14.11
CA PHE A 83 -11.18 -5.04 -14.10
C PHE A 83 -11.73 -4.54 -12.76
N ALA A 84 -12.77 -5.17 -12.20
CA ALA A 84 -13.33 -4.80 -10.90
C ALA A 84 -12.30 -4.95 -9.77
N GLY A 85 -11.50 -6.03 -9.80
CA GLY A 85 -10.40 -6.25 -8.84
C GLY A 85 -9.31 -5.20 -8.98
N ALA A 86 -8.88 -4.88 -10.19
CA ALA A 86 -7.87 -3.84 -10.45
C ALA A 86 -8.36 -2.45 -10.00
N ALA A 87 -9.63 -2.10 -10.32
CA ALA A 87 -10.23 -0.84 -9.90
C ALA A 87 -10.41 -0.76 -8.37
N GLY A 88 -10.83 -1.86 -7.74
CA GLY A 88 -10.93 -1.95 -6.28
C GLY A 88 -9.56 -1.79 -5.61
N LEU A 89 -8.53 -2.46 -6.12
CA LEU A 89 -7.16 -2.33 -5.61
C LEU A 89 -6.64 -0.90 -5.77
N ALA A 90 -6.90 -0.25 -6.90
CA ALA A 90 -6.55 1.16 -7.12
C ALA A 90 -7.28 2.09 -6.13
N GLY A 91 -8.57 1.84 -5.88
CA GLY A 91 -9.36 2.61 -4.91
C GLY A 91 -8.81 2.51 -3.49
N VAL A 92 -8.51 1.28 -3.03
CA VAL A 92 -7.90 1.06 -1.71
C VAL A 92 -6.52 1.70 -1.62
N THR A 93 -5.70 1.58 -2.67
CA THR A 93 -4.37 2.21 -2.74
C THR A 93 -4.48 3.73 -2.68
N GLY A 94 -5.43 4.33 -3.40
CA GLY A 94 -5.69 5.78 -3.35
C GLY A 94 -6.14 6.24 -1.97
N MET A 95 -7.03 5.49 -1.32
CA MET A 95 -7.48 5.79 0.05
C MET A 95 -6.32 5.71 1.05
N LEU A 96 -5.49 4.66 0.97
CA LEU A 96 -4.29 4.53 1.78
C LEU A 96 -3.33 5.70 1.54
N PHE A 97 -3.11 6.08 0.28
CA PHE A 97 -2.21 7.18 -0.08
C PHE A 97 -2.69 8.51 0.54
N VAL A 98 -3.99 8.83 0.45
CA VAL A 98 -4.57 10.02 1.09
C VAL A 98 -4.42 9.96 2.61
N TYR A 99 -4.65 8.80 3.23
CA TYR A 99 -4.44 8.61 4.67
C TYR A 99 -3.00 8.91 5.07
N LEU A 100 -2.02 8.36 4.33
CA LEU A 100 -0.60 8.57 4.59
C LEU A 100 -0.18 10.04 4.38
N LEU A 101 -0.69 10.69 3.34
CA LEU A 101 -0.43 12.12 3.12
C LEU A 101 -0.91 12.96 4.29
N ASN A 102 -2.13 12.71 4.79
CA ASN A 102 -2.65 13.42 5.94
C ASN A 102 -1.83 13.14 7.20
N ALA A 103 -1.44 11.88 7.44
CA ALA A 103 -0.61 11.52 8.58
C ALA A 103 0.77 12.18 8.53
N ILE A 104 1.43 12.19 7.37
CA ILE A 104 2.74 12.84 7.17
C ILE A 104 2.62 14.37 7.34
N SER A 105 1.62 15.00 6.71
CA SER A 105 1.40 16.45 6.81
C SER A 105 1.12 16.89 8.24
N PHE A 106 0.28 16.13 8.97
CA PHE A 106 -0.01 16.42 10.38
C PHE A 106 1.24 16.39 11.26
N HIS A 107 2.16 15.45 10.99
CA HIS A 107 3.43 15.38 11.71
C HIS A 107 4.35 16.55 11.36
N GLN A 108 4.41 16.95 10.10
CA GLN A 108 5.24 18.07 9.64
C GLN A 108 4.75 19.41 10.20
N GLU A 109 3.44 19.67 10.18
CA GLU A 109 2.85 20.91 10.69
C GLU A 109 2.93 21.03 12.22
N GLY A 110 2.73 19.91 12.93
CA GLY A 110 2.79 19.89 14.41
C GLY A 110 4.21 20.01 14.98
N ASN A 111 5.24 19.63 14.21
CA ASN A 111 6.61 19.51 14.70
C ASN A 111 7.56 20.61 14.26
N ILE A 112 7.19 21.48 13.33
CA ILE A 112 8.02 22.64 12.93
C ILE A 112 8.36 23.54 14.13
N ALA A 113 7.53 23.51 15.19
CA ALA A 113 7.74 24.29 16.41
C ALA A 113 8.49 23.55 17.53
N ILE A 114 8.66 22.21 17.45
CA ILE A 114 9.08 21.41 18.60
C ILE A 114 10.41 20.65 18.37
N ASP A 115 10.68 20.13 17.17
CA ASP A 115 11.97 19.43 16.92
C ASP A 115 12.28 19.23 15.42
N PRO A 116 13.45 19.67 14.94
CA PRO A 116 13.89 19.40 13.57
C PRO A 116 14.33 17.94 13.32
N ALA A 117 14.13 17.07 14.29
CA ALA A 117 14.62 15.69 14.28
C ALA A 117 13.59 14.66 13.77
N LEU A 118 12.41 15.08 13.29
CA LEU A 118 11.38 14.18 12.79
C LEU A 118 11.38 14.13 11.27
N GLU A 119 11.69 12.95 10.72
CA GLU A 119 11.56 12.66 9.29
C GLU A 119 10.40 11.68 9.06
N ALA A 120 9.41 12.12 8.31
CA ALA A 120 8.30 11.27 7.87
C ALA A 120 8.40 11.02 6.36
N GLY A 121 8.31 9.77 5.93
CA GLY A 121 8.41 9.41 4.53
C GLY A 121 7.54 8.22 4.14
N PHE A 122 7.38 8.03 2.83
CA PHE A 122 6.73 6.86 2.28
C PHE A 122 7.68 5.65 2.34
N GLY A 123 7.18 4.54 2.85
CA GLY A 123 7.91 3.28 2.85
C GLY A 123 7.81 2.52 1.52
N ASN A 124 8.61 1.48 1.39
CA ASN A 124 8.67 0.67 0.17
C ASN A 124 7.35 -0.04 -0.17
N GLY A 125 6.51 -0.33 0.82
CA GLY A 125 5.24 -1.02 0.64
C GLY A 125 4.28 -0.29 -0.28
N ILE A 126 4.22 1.05 -0.22
CA ILE A 126 3.34 1.84 -1.08
C ILE A 126 3.75 1.73 -2.55
N TRP A 127 5.05 1.71 -2.84
CA TRP A 127 5.57 1.59 -4.20
C TRP A 127 5.31 0.19 -4.79
N VAL A 128 5.45 -0.85 -3.97
CA VAL A 128 5.10 -2.23 -4.37
C VAL A 128 3.60 -2.33 -4.64
N LEU A 129 2.76 -1.70 -3.82
CA LEU A 129 1.31 -1.68 -4.00
C LEU A 129 0.89 -0.93 -5.28
N ILE A 130 1.50 0.22 -5.57
CA ILE A 130 1.30 0.95 -6.84
C ILE A 130 1.70 0.07 -8.03
N SER A 131 2.83 -0.64 -7.93
CA SER A 131 3.27 -1.57 -8.98
C SER A 131 2.27 -2.71 -9.18
N ALA A 132 1.67 -3.22 -8.10
CA ALA A 132 0.62 -4.24 -8.18
C ALA A 132 -0.62 -3.72 -8.93
N VAL A 133 -1.04 -2.48 -8.70
CA VAL A 133 -2.15 -1.83 -9.43
C VAL A 133 -1.83 -1.73 -10.91
N VAL A 134 -0.63 -1.28 -11.28
CA VAL A 134 -0.19 -1.16 -12.67
C VAL A 134 -0.20 -2.53 -13.37
N LEU A 135 0.32 -3.56 -12.69
CA LEU A 135 0.31 -4.94 -13.20
C LEU A 135 -1.12 -5.46 -13.40
N ALA A 136 -2.04 -5.19 -12.46
CA ALA A 136 -3.43 -5.62 -12.55
C ALA A 136 -4.14 -4.97 -13.75
N PHE A 137 -3.98 -3.66 -13.97
CA PHE A 137 -4.53 -2.99 -15.15
C PHE A 137 -3.86 -3.46 -16.45
N GLY A 138 -2.55 -3.64 -16.45
CA GLY A 138 -1.82 -4.22 -17.60
C GLY A 138 -2.35 -5.59 -17.99
N ALA A 139 -2.67 -6.42 -17.00
CA ALA A 139 -3.27 -7.73 -17.21
C ALA A 139 -4.66 -7.62 -17.86
N VAL A 140 -5.51 -6.67 -17.42
CA VAL A 140 -6.85 -6.44 -18.01
C VAL A 140 -6.76 -6.04 -19.48
N VAL A 141 -5.75 -5.24 -19.86
CA VAL A 141 -5.54 -4.82 -21.24
C VAL A 141 -5.14 -6.01 -22.13
N VAL A 142 -4.32 -6.92 -21.59
CA VAL A 142 -3.82 -8.10 -22.34
C VAL A 142 -4.82 -9.25 -22.29
N HIS A 143 -5.76 -9.25 -21.34
CA HIS A 143 -6.77 -10.30 -21.21
C HIS A 143 -7.63 -10.36 -22.47
N PRO A 144 -7.76 -11.52 -23.12
CA PRO A 144 -8.61 -11.64 -24.31
C PRO A 144 -10.06 -11.34 -23.91
N ASP A 145 -10.77 -10.71 -24.84
CA ASP A 145 -12.21 -10.56 -24.71
C ASP A 145 -12.87 -11.95 -24.70
N ASP A 146 -13.79 -12.16 -23.77
CA ASP A 146 -14.64 -13.36 -23.72
C ASP A 146 -15.70 -13.33 -24.83
#